data_f3b2ba91134ca2a1567faf93bec5823a
#
_entry.id   f3b2ba91134ca2a1567faf93bec5823a
#
_cell.length_a   1.000
_cell.length_b   1.000
_cell.length_c   1.000
_cell.angle_alpha   90.00
_cell.angle_beta   90.00
_cell.angle_gamma   90.00
#
_symmetry.space_group_name_H-M   'P 1'
#
loop_
_entity.id
_entity.type
_entity.pdbx_description
1 polymer ?
#
loop_
_entity_poly.entity_id
_entity_poly.type
_entity_poly.pdbx_seq_one_letter_code
_entity_poly.pdbx_strand_id
1 'polypeptide(L)'
;MYTKEEYAKDCQIHNDMRRLVDSDVNRLNYHLMAPTGWLNDPNGLVEKNGINHVYFQYTPFDAGWGIKSWGHYTTKDWITYKEEEPFVFADNRLDCDGAYSGSAIVKDGIIHYFYTGNVKLLDGDYDYILTGREQNTIHLTSSDGFHFSGKEFVLANSDYPDDMTTHVRDPKILKDGEKYVMVLGARSIEDKGCALVYHSTDLSHWHYVTRIQTSEKFGFMWECPDLFKLGNQLVLSVSPQGLEKEEARYQNVFQSGYFLVDENHGDYTVRKFEEFDYGFDFYAVQTFEDESGRRILIAWMGLPMESEYQEDPTVKYNWRHALTMPRELVFRNGAVYQRPLKEFEKLRKNEFQSQISEFTQWQTENCCFEINVTFSNPAEKFFYFV
;
A
#
# COMPACT_ATOMS: atom_id res chain seq x y z
N MET A 1 -6.80 9.59 -20.11
CA MET A 1 -5.32 9.36 -20.15
C MET A 1 -4.61 10.55 -19.53
N TYR A 2 -3.44 10.33 -18.91
CA TYR A 2 -2.58 11.38 -18.36
C TYR A 2 -1.13 11.01 -18.66
N THR A 3 -0.46 11.79 -19.48
CA THR A 3 0.85 11.47 -20.04
C THR A 3 1.98 12.20 -19.31
N LYS A 4 3.23 11.76 -19.52
CA LYS A 4 4.42 12.46 -19.00
C LYS A 4 4.54 13.88 -19.55
N GLU A 5 4.15 14.11 -20.80
CA GLU A 5 4.16 15.43 -21.44
C GLU A 5 3.11 16.37 -20.81
N GLU A 6 1.92 15.83 -20.47
CA GLU A 6 0.90 16.61 -19.76
C GLU A 6 1.37 16.95 -18.36
N TYR A 7 1.95 16.00 -17.63
CA TYR A 7 2.57 16.27 -16.31
C TYR A 7 3.63 17.37 -16.40
N ALA A 8 4.53 17.32 -17.37
CA ALA A 8 5.58 18.32 -17.53
C ALA A 8 5.01 19.72 -17.82
N LYS A 9 3.91 19.77 -18.61
CA LYS A 9 3.16 21.01 -18.87
C LYS A 9 2.47 21.53 -17.61
N ASP A 10 1.82 20.65 -16.86
CA ASP A 10 1.13 21.01 -15.61
C ASP A 10 2.11 21.50 -14.55
N CYS A 11 3.32 20.94 -14.47
CA CYS A 11 4.39 21.45 -13.61
C CYS A 11 4.72 22.93 -13.90
N GLN A 12 4.67 23.35 -15.18
CA GLN A 12 4.92 24.75 -15.56
C GLN A 12 3.73 25.65 -15.21
N ILE A 13 2.50 25.14 -15.37
CA ILE A 13 1.27 25.89 -15.08
C ILE A 13 1.11 26.09 -13.56
N HIS A 14 1.42 25.06 -12.79
CA HIS A 14 1.18 24.97 -11.35
C HIS A 14 2.45 25.13 -10.51
N ASN A 15 3.44 25.88 -11.00
CA ASN A 15 4.72 26.07 -10.32
C ASN A 15 4.60 26.71 -8.91
N ASP A 16 3.51 27.41 -8.64
CA ASP A 16 3.26 28.04 -7.33
C ASP A 16 2.61 27.08 -6.32
N MET A 17 2.06 25.94 -6.76
CA MET A 17 1.43 24.96 -5.84
C MET A 17 2.41 24.39 -4.83
N ARG A 18 3.65 24.13 -5.22
CA ARG A 18 4.70 23.67 -4.30
C ARG A 18 4.90 24.65 -3.14
N ARG A 19 4.96 25.95 -3.42
CA ARG A 19 5.08 26.97 -2.38
C ARG A 19 3.89 27.00 -1.44
N LEU A 20 2.69 26.78 -1.98
CA LEU A 20 1.48 26.69 -1.18
C LEU A 20 1.53 25.49 -0.25
N VAL A 21 1.89 24.30 -0.77
CA VAL A 21 2.09 23.05 0.02
C VAL A 21 3.11 23.28 1.12
N ASP A 22 4.27 23.84 0.80
CA ASP A 22 5.37 24.08 1.74
C ASP A 22 5.03 25.10 2.83
N SER A 23 4.02 25.93 2.61
CA SER A 23 3.54 26.92 3.59
C SER A 23 2.60 26.33 4.65
N ASP A 24 2.16 25.08 4.49
CA ASP A 24 1.24 24.45 5.42
C ASP A 24 1.97 23.98 6.68
N VAL A 25 1.51 24.48 7.83
CA VAL A 25 2.05 24.08 9.15
C VAL A 25 1.74 22.62 9.52
N ASN A 26 0.81 21.96 8.83
CA ASN A 26 0.46 20.57 9.04
C ASN A 26 1.39 19.59 8.29
N ARG A 27 2.37 20.07 7.53
CA ARG A 27 3.38 19.19 6.91
C ARG A 27 4.11 18.41 7.99
N LEU A 28 4.14 17.09 7.82
CA LEU A 28 4.78 16.17 8.76
C LEU A 28 6.31 16.22 8.62
N ASN A 29 7.04 15.90 9.68
CA ASN A 29 8.49 16.07 9.69
C ASN A 29 9.27 14.84 9.19
N TYR A 30 8.68 13.65 9.23
CA TYR A 30 9.37 12.39 8.91
C TYR A 30 8.49 11.35 8.20
N HIS A 31 7.28 11.73 7.77
CA HIS A 31 6.45 10.89 6.93
C HIS A 31 6.58 11.33 5.47
N LEU A 32 6.48 10.37 4.55
CA LEU A 32 6.32 10.69 3.14
C LEU A 32 4.90 11.22 2.89
N MET A 33 4.81 12.36 2.24
CA MET A 33 3.57 13.03 1.89
C MET A 33 3.52 13.28 0.40
N ALA A 34 2.32 13.52 -0.13
CA ALA A 34 2.19 14.01 -1.49
C ALA A 34 3.08 15.24 -1.71
N PRO A 35 3.89 15.29 -2.78
CA PRO A 35 4.65 16.49 -3.13
C PRO A 35 3.72 17.68 -3.39
N THR A 36 2.62 17.40 -4.08
CA THR A 36 1.42 18.22 -4.32
C THR A 36 0.26 17.25 -4.55
N GLY A 37 -0.96 17.70 -4.48
CA GLY A 37 -2.12 16.92 -4.84
C GLY A 37 -2.39 15.74 -3.89
N TRP A 38 -2.81 14.61 -4.44
CA TRP A 38 -3.27 13.44 -3.71
C TRP A 38 -2.26 12.28 -3.73
N LEU A 39 -2.03 11.67 -2.58
CA LEU A 39 -1.28 10.43 -2.41
C LEU A 39 -2.19 9.37 -1.77
N ASN A 40 -2.12 8.12 -2.23
CA ASN A 40 -2.72 6.98 -1.54
C ASN A 40 -1.77 5.77 -1.49
N ASP A 41 -2.17 4.58 -1.93
CA ASP A 41 -1.47 3.32 -1.74
C ASP A 41 0.03 3.36 -2.03
N PRO A 42 0.90 2.82 -1.18
CA PRO A 42 2.26 2.51 -1.57
C PRO A 42 2.28 1.45 -2.66
N ASN A 43 3.16 1.58 -3.65
CA ASN A 43 3.26 0.71 -4.82
C ASN A 43 4.70 0.32 -5.09
N GLY A 44 4.91 -0.80 -5.76
CA GLY A 44 6.18 -1.15 -6.37
C GLY A 44 7.40 -1.09 -5.46
N LEU A 45 7.21 -1.25 -4.14
CA LEU A 45 8.27 -1.14 -3.14
C LEU A 45 9.41 -2.12 -3.47
N VAL A 46 10.63 -1.61 -3.57
CA VAL A 46 11.80 -2.44 -3.92
C VAL A 46 13.10 -1.76 -3.50
N GLU A 47 14.07 -2.55 -3.05
CA GLU A 47 15.46 -2.11 -2.94
C GLU A 47 16.25 -2.60 -4.15
N LYS A 48 17.06 -1.71 -4.72
CA LYS A 48 17.94 -2.01 -5.84
C LYS A 48 19.28 -1.30 -5.67
N ASN A 49 20.36 -2.07 -5.56
CA ASN A 49 21.73 -1.54 -5.40
C ASN A 49 21.85 -0.56 -4.21
N GLY A 50 21.23 -0.89 -3.07
CA GLY A 50 21.23 -0.07 -1.87
C GLY A 50 20.39 1.22 -1.97
N ILE A 51 19.51 1.32 -2.96
CA ILE A 51 18.51 2.38 -3.08
C ILE A 51 17.13 1.77 -2.89
N ASN A 52 16.41 2.24 -1.88
CA ASN A 52 15.01 1.91 -1.69
C ASN A 52 14.15 2.83 -2.55
N HIS A 53 13.33 2.23 -3.39
CA HIS A 53 12.34 2.92 -4.22
C HIS A 53 10.97 2.79 -3.57
N VAL A 54 10.32 3.91 -3.30
CA VAL A 54 8.98 4.00 -2.74
C VAL A 54 8.10 4.69 -3.77
N TYR A 55 7.33 3.90 -4.51
CA TYR A 55 6.30 4.44 -5.39
C TYR A 55 4.97 4.47 -4.65
N PHE A 56 4.05 5.26 -5.15
CA PHE A 56 2.73 5.43 -4.55
C PHE A 56 1.72 5.91 -5.57
N GLN A 57 0.44 5.62 -5.34
CA GLN A 57 -0.66 6.17 -6.11
C GLN A 57 -0.65 7.70 -6.00
N TYR A 58 -0.68 8.39 -7.13
CA TYR A 58 -0.47 9.82 -7.18
C TYR A 58 -1.39 10.51 -8.19
N THR A 59 -2.10 11.53 -7.72
CA THR A 59 -2.76 12.53 -8.57
C THR A 59 -2.05 13.86 -8.31
N PRO A 60 -1.16 14.29 -9.20
CA PRO A 60 -0.40 15.52 -9.04
C PRO A 60 -1.27 16.74 -9.11
N PHE A 61 -1.20 17.82 -8.56
CA PHE A 61 -1.90 19.12 -8.70
C PHE A 61 -3.38 19.16 -8.30
N ASP A 62 -3.98 18.03 -7.89
CA ASP A 62 -5.34 18.00 -7.36
C ASP A 62 -5.39 17.15 -6.09
N ALA A 63 -5.77 17.78 -4.96
CA ALA A 63 -5.93 17.08 -3.69
C ALA A 63 -7.21 16.23 -3.62
N GLY A 64 -8.03 16.22 -4.67
CA GLY A 64 -9.19 15.37 -4.83
C GLY A 64 -8.88 14.08 -5.59
N TRP A 65 -9.93 13.35 -5.89
CA TRP A 65 -9.84 12.12 -6.67
C TRP A 65 -9.61 12.43 -8.15
N GLY A 66 -8.63 11.76 -8.78
CA GLY A 66 -8.32 11.95 -10.19
C GLY A 66 -7.65 10.71 -10.81
N ILE A 67 -7.23 10.84 -12.08
CA ILE A 67 -6.49 9.78 -12.80
C ILE A 67 -5.19 9.51 -12.05
N LYS A 68 -4.99 8.25 -11.66
CA LYS A 68 -3.81 7.84 -10.89
C LYS A 68 -2.62 7.59 -11.79
N SER A 69 -1.48 8.11 -11.34
CA SER A 69 -0.14 7.78 -11.80
C SER A 69 0.64 7.18 -10.62
N TRP A 70 1.90 6.81 -10.81
CA TRP A 70 2.78 6.45 -9.72
C TRP A 70 3.77 7.57 -9.45
N GLY A 71 3.66 8.22 -8.29
CA GLY A 71 4.69 9.09 -7.74
C GLY A 71 5.88 8.27 -7.27
N HIS A 72 7.03 8.90 -7.03
CA HIS A 72 8.26 8.19 -6.74
C HIS A 72 9.15 8.96 -5.77
N TYR A 73 9.56 8.30 -4.69
CA TYR A 73 10.63 8.73 -3.79
C TYR A 73 11.72 7.68 -3.73
N THR A 74 12.95 8.12 -3.50
CA THR A 74 14.09 7.24 -3.20
C THR A 74 14.71 7.57 -1.86
N THR A 75 15.26 6.55 -1.19
CA THR A 75 16.03 6.70 0.05
C THR A 75 17.12 5.65 0.16
N LYS A 76 18.23 5.98 0.83
CA LYS A 76 19.31 5.05 1.18
C LYS A 76 19.35 4.73 2.67
N ASP A 77 18.64 5.49 3.48
CA ASP A 77 18.76 5.45 4.94
C ASP A 77 17.41 5.53 5.68
N TRP A 78 16.29 5.56 4.93
CA TRP A 78 14.93 5.69 5.45
C TRP A 78 14.64 6.98 6.23
N ILE A 79 15.60 7.92 6.24
CA ILE A 79 15.50 9.21 6.94
C ILE A 79 15.43 10.35 5.94
N THR A 80 16.32 10.30 4.95
CA THR A 80 16.40 11.31 3.89
C THR A 80 15.80 10.75 2.62
N TYR A 81 14.76 11.41 2.14
CA TYR A 81 14.09 11.03 0.89
C TYR A 81 14.35 12.05 -0.19
N LYS A 82 14.58 11.56 -1.39
CA LYS A 82 14.63 12.36 -2.60
C LYS A 82 13.36 12.14 -3.41
N GLU A 83 12.67 13.20 -3.73
CA GLU A 83 11.59 13.17 -4.72
C GLU A 83 12.18 12.95 -6.11
N GLU A 84 11.61 12.02 -6.85
CA GLU A 84 11.96 11.69 -8.23
C GLU A 84 10.78 12.05 -9.15
N GLU A 85 10.98 12.02 -10.46
CA GLU A 85 9.87 12.13 -11.41
C GLU A 85 8.89 10.98 -11.23
N PRO A 86 7.57 11.20 -11.43
CA PRO A 86 6.60 10.12 -11.45
C PRO A 86 7.01 9.02 -12.45
N PHE A 87 6.80 7.77 -12.05
CA PHE A 87 7.36 6.61 -12.74
C PHE A 87 6.42 6.01 -13.78
N VAL A 88 5.14 5.78 -13.42
CA VAL A 88 4.11 5.22 -14.32
C VAL A 88 3.00 6.24 -14.52
N PHE A 89 2.68 6.54 -15.77
CA PHE A 89 1.57 7.39 -16.17
C PHE A 89 0.43 6.55 -16.77
N ALA A 90 -0.80 7.03 -16.68
CA ALA A 90 -1.99 6.43 -17.31
C ALA A 90 -2.09 6.85 -18.78
N ASP A 91 -1.10 6.46 -19.58
CA ASP A 91 -0.85 6.96 -20.94
C ASP A 91 -1.12 5.90 -22.04
N ASN A 92 -1.65 4.75 -21.66
CA ASN A 92 -1.93 3.63 -22.56
C ASN A 92 -3.43 3.30 -22.58
N ARG A 93 -3.92 2.67 -23.65
CA ARG A 93 -5.31 2.19 -23.72
C ARG A 93 -5.67 1.23 -22.57
N LEU A 94 -4.70 0.47 -22.09
CA LEU A 94 -4.90 -0.53 -21.04
C LEU A 94 -5.02 0.07 -19.62
N ASP A 95 -4.70 1.35 -19.44
CA ASP A 95 -4.70 2.04 -18.13
C ASP A 95 -5.21 3.48 -18.22
N CYS A 96 -5.95 3.84 -19.26
CA CYS A 96 -6.30 5.24 -19.58
C CYS A 96 -7.09 5.98 -18.50
N ASP A 97 -7.72 5.25 -17.55
CA ASP A 97 -8.46 5.82 -16.43
C ASP A 97 -7.74 5.57 -15.08
N GLY A 98 -6.47 5.21 -15.13
CA GLY A 98 -5.57 5.14 -13.98
C GLY A 98 -4.60 3.97 -13.99
N ALA A 99 -3.34 4.25 -13.66
CA ALA A 99 -2.36 3.27 -13.26
C ALA A 99 -2.57 2.97 -11.76
N TYR A 100 -3.32 1.90 -11.47
CA TYR A 100 -3.72 1.51 -10.11
C TYR A 100 -2.59 0.75 -9.40
N SER A 101 -2.90 0.22 -8.22
CA SER A 101 -1.90 -0.38 -7.34
C SER A 101 -1.24 -1.62 -7.92
N GLY A 102 -0.03 -1.86 -7.47
CA GLY A 102 0.80 -2.95 -7.90
C GLY A 102 2.09 -3.10 -7.11
N SER A 103 2.93 -4.03 -7.51
CA SER A 103 4.13 -4.43 -6.78
C SER A 103 5.34 -4.60 -7.69
N ALA A 104 6.50 -4.81 -7.06
CA ALA A 104 7.75 -5.09 -7.75
C ALA A 104 8.42 -6.36 -7.22
N ILE A 105 9.20 -7.01 -8.07
CA ILE A 105 10.10 -8.11 -7.72
C ILE A 105 11.38 -8.01 -8.56
N VAL A 106 12.51 -8.36 -7.96
CA VAL A 106 13.79 -8.43 -8.69
C VAL A 106 14.05 -9.85 -9.17
N LYS A 107 14.32 -9.99 -10.47
CA LYS A 107 14.76 -11.23 -11.11
C LYS A 107 15.96 -10.95 -12.00
N ASP A 108 17.04 -11.71 -11.84
CA ASP A 108 18.26 -11.61 -12.65
C ASP A 108 18.80 -10.17 -12.78
N GLY A 109 18.69 -9.40 -11.70
CA GLY A 109 19.13 -8.02 -11.66
C GLY A 109 18.20 -7.00 -12.31
N ILE A 110 17.07 -7.42 -12.87
CA ILE A 110 16.01 -6.56 -13.43
C ILE A 110 14.84 -6.47 -12.45
N ILE A 111 14.28 -5.29 -12.29
CA ILE A 111 13.05 -5.07 -11.54
C ILE A 111 11.87 -5.32 -12.48
N HIS A 112 10.98 -6.19 -12.08
CA HIS A 112 9.71 -6.46 -12.75
C HIS A 112 8.58 -5.85 -11.93
N TYR A 113 7.81 -4.96 -12.52
CA TYR A 113 6.64 -4.34 -11.91
C TYR A 113 5.39 -4.92 -12.51
N PHE A 114 4.41 -5.19 -11.64
CA PHE A 114 3.08 -5.60 -12.04
C PHE A 114 2.09 -4.65 -11.40
N TYR A 115 1.15 -4.11 -12.17
CA TYR A 115 0.14 -3.19 -11.67
C TYR A 115 -1.18 -3.37 -12.40
N THR A 116 -2.22 -2.74 -11.87
CA THR A 116 -3.54 -2.77 -12.49
C THR A 116 -3.76 -1.53 -13.33
N GLY A 117 -3.96 -1.73 -14.63
CA GLY A 117 -4.45 -0.71 -15.54
C GLY A 117 -5.98 -0.64 -15.48
N ASN A 118 -6.52 0.48 -15.05
CA ASN A 118 -7.97 0.69 -14.97
C ASN A 118 -8.50 1.37 -16.22
N VAL A 119 -9.60 0.83 -16.76
CA VAL A 119 -10.34 1.42 -17.86
C VAL A 119 -11.83 1.43 -17.54
N LYS A 120 -12.49 2.56 -17.72
CA LYS A 120 -13.95 2.70 -17.64
C LYS A 120 -14.52 2.87 -19.03
N LEU A 121 -15.42 1.98 -19.44
CA LEU A 121 -16.15 2.10 -20.69
C LEU A 121 -17.25 3.17 -20.53
N LEU A 122 -17.42 4.00 -21.56
CA LEU A 122 -18.38 5.12 -21.56
C LEU A 122 -19.44 5.00 -22.64
N ASP A 123 -19.46 3.87 -23.36
CA ASP A 123 -20.31 3.63 -24.54
C ASP A 123 -21.63 2.91 -24.19
N GLY A 124 -21.96 2.74 -22.92
CA GLY A 124 -23.15 2.06 -22.42
C GLY A 124 -23.60 2.56 -21.04
N ASP A 125 -24.69 1.98 -20.58
CA ASP A 125 -25.17 2.14 -19.19
C ASP A 125 -24.58 1.02 -18.33
N TYR A 126 -23.58 1.35 -17.56
CA TYR A 126 -22.78 0.41 -16.78
C TYR A 126 -22.89 0.65 -15.30
N ASP A 127 -22.89 -0.43 -14.51
CA ASP A 127 -22.84 -0.38 -13.04
C ASP A 127 -21.41 -0.26 -12.48
N TYR A 128 -20.39 -0.48 -13.34
CA TYR A 128 -18.97 -0.51 -13.00
C TYR A 128 -18.58 -1.51 -11.90
N ILE A 129 -19.46 -2.47 -11.64
CA ILE A 129 -19.25 -3.60 -10.72
C ILE A 129 -19.22 -4.90 -11.51
N LEU A 130 -20.29 -5.18 -12.26
CA LEU A 130 -20.38 -6.38 -13.11
C LEU A 130 -19.97 -6.10 -14.56
N THR A 131 -20.15 -4.85 -14.99
CA THR A 131 -19.93 -4.42 -16.37
C THR A 131 -19.27 -3.05 -16.45
N GLY A 132 -18.71 -2.71 -17.61
CA GLY A 132 -18.22 -1.35 -17.93
C GLY A 132 -16.84 -1.01 -17.39
N ARG A 133 -16.12 -1.97 -16.81
CA ARG A 133 -14.77 -1.77 -16.31
C ARG A 133 -13.83 -2.86 -16.82
N GLU A 134 -12.64 -2.44 -17.23
CA GLU A 134 -11.52 -3.36 -17.43
C GLU A 134 -10.50 -3.13 -16.32
N GLN A 135 -10.03 -4.23 -15.73
CA GLN A 135 -8.94 -4.23 -14.74
C GLN A 135 -7.85 -5.13 -15.32
N ASN A 136 -6.93 -4.50 -16.03
CA ASN A 136 -5.87 -5.18 -16.75
C ASN A 136 -4.64 -5.35 -15.85
N THR A 137 -4.10 -6.55 -15.75
CA THR A 137 -2.76 -6.73 -15.18
C THR A 137 -1.73 -6.37 -16.23
N ILE A 138 -0.87 -5.41 -15.90
CA ILE A 138 0.18 -4.88 -16.79
C ILE A 138 1.54 -5.14 -16.17
N HIS A 139 2.49 -5.53 -16.99
CA HIS A 139 3.88 -5.77 -16.64
C HIS A 139 4.79 -4.75 -17.33
N LEU A 140 5.80 -4.30 -16.62
CA LEU A 140 6.91 -3.52 -17.14
C LEU A 140 8.20 -3.84 -16.38
N THR A 141 9.34 -3.55 -16.98
CA THR A 141 10.65 -3.85 -16.38
C THR A 141 11.51 -2.60 -16.31
N SER A 142 12.44 -2.61 -15.35
CA SER A 142 13.46 -1.57 -15.22
C SER A 142 14.79 -2.15 -14.74
N SER A 143 15.87 -1.64 -15.24
CA SER A 143 17.22 -1.99 -14.76
C SER A 143 17.68 -1.12 -13.59
N ASP A 144 17.05 0.04 -13.38
CA ASP A 144 17.53 1.07 -12.47
C ASP A 144 16.46 1.66 -11.51
N GLY A 145 15.17 1.35 -11.74
CA GLY A 145 14.04 1.90 -10.98
C GLY A 145 13.62 3.31 -11.40
N PHE A 146 14.25 3.88 -12.43
CA PHE A 146 13.93 5.24 -12.93
C PHE A 146 13.38 5.24 -14.35
N HIS A 147 13.78 4.27 -15.16
CA HIS A 147 13.35 4.12 -16.54
C HIS A 147 12.77 2.73 -16.75
N PHE A 148 11.63 2.65 -17.38
CA PHE A 148 10.95 1.37 -17.62
C PHE A 148 10.83 1.05 -19.10
N SER A 149 10.67 -0.25 -19.39
CA SER A 149 10.34 -0.79 -20.71
C SER A 149 8.92 -0.36 -21.16
N GLY A 150 8.53 -0.75 -22.37
CA GLY A 150 7.14 -0.67 -22.79
C GLY A 150 6.23 -1.47 -21.83
N LYS A 151 4.96 -1.04 -21.73
CA LYS A 151 3.91 -1.73 -20.97
C LYS A 151 3.47 -2.98 -21.73
N GLU A 152 3.54 -4.12 -21.06
CA GLU A 152 3.12 -5.41 -21.59
C GLU A 152 1.82 -5.85 -20.91
N PHE A 153 0.86 -6.28 -21.71
CA PHE A 153 -0.39 -6.85 -21.22
C PHE A 153 -0.17 -8.28 -20.70
N VAL A 154 -0.76 -8.59 -19.55
CA VAL A 154 -0.58 -9.89 -18.90
C VAL A 154 -1.92 -10.62 -18.69
N LEU A 155 -2.90 -10.00 -18.04
CA LEU A 155 -4.22 -10.57 -17.78
C LEU A 155 -5.32 -9.53 -17.97
N ALA A 156 -6.47 -9.97 -18.46
CA ALA A 156 -7.71 -9.18 -18.59
C ALA A 156 -8.85 -9.80 -17.77
N ASN A 157 -10.00 -9.14 -17.78
CA ASN A 157 -11.22 -9.67 -17.15
C ASN A 157 -11.59 -11.08 -17.65
N SER A 158 -11.29 -11.41 -18.91
CA SER A 158 -11.53 -12.74 -19.48
C SER A 158 -10.64 -13.87 -18.93
N ASP A 159 -9.55 -13.51 -18.26
CA ASP A 159 -8.58 -14.46 -17.67
C ASP A 159 -8.86 -14.73 -16.20
N TYR A 160 -9.86 -14.02 -15.64
CA TYR A 160 -10.32 -14.22 -14.26
C TYR A 160 -11.46 -15.25 -14.23
N PRO A 161 -11.67 -15.95 -13.08
CA PRO A 161 -12.79 -16.87 -12.95
C PRO A 161 -14.15 -16.22 -13.23
N ASP A 162 -15.06 -16.96 -13.88
CA ASP A 162 -16.38 -16.47 -14.32
C ASP A 162 -17.28 -15.95 -13.18
N ASP A 163 -17.00 -16.33 -11.95
CA ASP A 163 -17.73 -15.90 -10.76
C ASP A 163 -17.14 -14.63 -10.11
N MET A 164 -16.21 -13.93 -10.78
CA MET A 164 -15.69 -12.64 -10.34
C MET A 164 -16.48 -11.48 -10.97
N THR A 165 -16.56 -10.38 -10.22
CA THR A 165 -16.98 -9.08 -10.78
C THR A 165 -15.84 -8.47 -11.61
N THR A 166 -16.04 -7.26 -12.15
CA THR A 166 -14.94 -6.51 -12.78
C THR A 166 -13.92 -5.94 -11.78
N HIS A 167 -14.10 -6.18 -10.49
CA HIS A 167 -13.16 -5.76 -9.44
C HIS A 167 -12.16 -6.87 -9.13
N VAL A 168 -11.12 -6.97 -9.97
CA VAL A 168 -9.94 -7.82 -9.74
C VAL A 168 -8.71 -6.96 -9.97
N ARG A 169 -7.84 -6.75 -8.95
CA ARG A 169 -6.74 -5.79 -9.01
C ARG A 169 -5.61 -6.05 -8.02
N ASP A 170 -4.62 -5.16 -8.02
CA ASP A 170 -3.51 -5.04 -7.06
C ASP A 170 -2.59 -6.27 -7.07
N PRO A 171 -1.93 -6.58 -8.22
CA PRO A 171 -1.06 -7.74 -8.34
C PRO A 171 0.13 -7.66 -7.39
N LYS A 172 0.33 -8.74 -6.63
CA LYS A 172 1.52 -8.94 -5.80
C LYS A 172 2.22 -10.24 -6.16
N ILE A 173 3.53 -10.17 -6.34
CA ILE A 173 4.34 -11.31 -6.74
C ILE A 173 5.19 -11.83 -5.58
N LEU A 174 5.13 -13.13 -5.35
CA LEU A 174 6.01 -13.88 -4.46
C LEU A 174 6.84 -14.87 -5.28
N LYS A 175 8.15 -14.92 -5.06
CA LYS A 175 8.99 -16.02 -5.56
C LYS A 175 8.90 -17.20 -4.61
N ASP A 176 8.53 -18.38 -5.12
CA ASP A 176 8.39 -19.62 -4.35
C ASP A 176 9.12 -20.75 -5.06
N GLY A 177 10.38 -20.98 -4.69
CA GLY A 177 11.27 -21.94 -5.36
C GLY A 177 11.53 -21.53 -6.82
N GLU A 178 11.20 -22.43 -7.74
CA GLU A 178 11.36 -22.22 -9.18
C GLU A 178 10.16 -21.51 -9.83
N LYS A 179 9.09 -21.30 -9.08
CA LYS A 179 7.87 -20.63 -9.58
C LYS A 179 7.70 -19.25 -8.96
N TYR A 180 6.86 -18.46 -9.62
CA TYR A 180 6.32 -17.21 -9.13
C TYR A 180 4.83 -17.38 -8.84
N VAL A 181 4.38 -16.81 -7.75
CA VAL A 181 2.99 -16.76 -7.33
C VAL A 181 2.51 -15.33 -7.41
N MET A 182 1.46 -15.05 -8.18
CA MET A 182 0.78 -13.76 -8.19
C MET A 182 -0.51 -13.91 -7.39
N VAL A 183 -0.77 -12.98 -6.49
CA VAL A 183 -2.07 -12.80 -5.88
C VAL A 183 -2.71 -11.51 -6.37
N LEU A 184 -4.03 -11.58 -6.66
CA LEU A 184 -4.86 -10.45 -7.06
C LEU A 184 -6.03 -10.32 -6.10
N GLY A 185 -6.30 -9.14 -5.60
CA GLY A 185 -7.50 -8.85 -4.83
C GLY A 185 -8.75 -8.91 -5.69
N ALA A 186 -9.81 -9.50 -5.16
CA ALA A 186 -11.02 -9.72 -5.95
C ALA A 186 -12.32 -9.61 -5.14
N ARG A 187 -13.39 -9.28 -5.86
CA ARG A 187 -14.79 -9.32 -5.41
C ARG A 187 -15.55 -10.31 -6.27
N SER A 188 -16.15 -11.32 -5.65
CA SER A 188 -17.01 -12.27 -6.37
C SER A 188 -18.39 -11.68 -6.66
N ILE A 189 -19.14 -12.29 -7.58
CA ILE A 189 -20.54 -11.92 -7.87
C ILE A 189 -21.48 -12.15 -6.67
N GLU A 190 -21.05 -12.94 -5.68
CA GLU A 190 -21.74 -13.15 -4.41
C GLU A 190 -21.37 -12.11 -3.35
N ASP A 191 -20.65 -11.04 -3.70
CA ASP A 191 -20.14 -10.05 -2.76
C ASP A 191 -19.25 -10.63 -1.66
N LYS A 192 -18.35 -11.52 -2.03
CA LYS A 192 -17.31 -12.05 -1.15
C LYS A 192 -15.93 -11.60 -1.62
N GLY A 193 -15.16 -11.03 -0.69
CA GLY A 193 -13.75 -10.71 -0.93
C GLY A 193 -12.90 -11.99 -0.93
N CYS A 194 -11.93 -12.04 -1.85
CA CYS A 194 -10.94 -13.12 -1.91
C CYS A 194 -9.64 -12.63 -2.57
N ALA A 195 -8.60 -13.46 -2.54
CA ALA A 195 -7.37 -13.27 -3.31
C ALA A 195 -7.23 -14.40 -4.32
N LEU A 196 -7.22 -14.08 -5.62
CA LEU A 196 -6.97 -15.03 -6.70
C LEU A 196 -5.49 -15.39 -6.76
N VAL A 197 -5.16 -16.64 -7.00
CA VAL A 197 -3.78 -17.15 -7.05
C VAL A 197 -3.46 -17.66 -8.45
N TYR A 198 -2.40 -17.09 -9.02
CA TYR A 198 -1.85 -17.49 -10.32
C TYR A 198 -0.40 -17.95 -10.16
N HIS A 199 0.03 -18.90 -10.97
CA HIS A 199 1.42 -19.33 -11.05
C HIS A 199 2.05 -19.00 -12.41
N SER A 200 3.35 -18.73 -12.38
CA SER A 200 4.22 -18.57 -13.55
C SER A 200 5.61 -19.14 -13.27
N THR A 201 6.34 -19.50 -14.31
CA THR A 201 7.77 -19.86 -14.25
C THR A 201 8.66 -18.78 -14.90
N ASP A 202 8.06 -17.87 -15.65
CA ASP A 202 8.80 -16.90 -16.47
C ASP A 202 8.45 -15.42 -16.22
N LEU A 203 7.36 -15.14 -15.45
CA LEU A 203 6.75 -13.82 -15.18
C LEU A 203 5.92 -13.26 -16.34
N SER A 204 5.81 -13.97 -17.46
CA SER A 204 5.06 -13.53 -18.64
C SER A 204 3.77 -14.31 -18.86
N HIS A 205 3.80 -15.61 -18.56
CA HIS A 205 2.64 -16.50 -18.72
C HIS A 205 2.13 -16.95 -17.35
N TRP A 206 0.88 -16.62 -17.06
CA TRP A 206 0.24 -16.86 -15.78
C TRP A 206 -0.95 -17.80 -15.91
N HIS A 207 -1.08 -18.73 -14.99
CA HIS A 207 -2.18 -19.70 -14.97
C HIS A 207 -2.89 -19.62 -13.63
N TYR A 208 -4.22 -19.47 -13.69
CA TYR A 208 -5.06 -19.52 -12.50
C TYR A 208 -4.91 -20.89 -11.82
N VAL A 209 -4.76 -20.89 -10.50
CA VAL A 209 -4.59 -22.11 -9.69
C VAL A 209 -5.76 -22.28 -8.73
N THR A 210 -6.00 -21.27 -7.90
CA THR A 210 -7.01 -21.31 -6.85
C THR A 210 -7.30 -19.90 -6.34
N ARG A 211 -8.08 -19.80 -5.30
CA ARG A 211 -8.28 -18.55 -4.53
C ARG A 211 -8.08 -18.78 -3.05
N ILE A 212 -7.65 -17.75 -2.34
CA ILE A 212 -7.59 -17.70 -0.89
C ILE A 212 -8.80 -16.92 -0.42
N GLN A 213 -9.62 -17.52 0.45
CA GLN A 213 -10.83 -16.92 0.99
C GLN A 213 -11.15 -17.50 2.37
N THR A 214 -12.02 -16.86 3.11
CA THR A 214 -12.61 -17.41 4.35
C THR A 214 -13.80 -18.31 4.03
N SER A 215 -14.14 -19.23 4.92
CA SER A 215 -15.35 -20.08 4.81
C SER A 215 -16.62 -19.24 4.81
N GLU A 216 -16.68 -18.26 5.68
CA GLU A 216 -17.78 -17.30 5.77
C GLU A 216 -17.41 -16.00 5.05
N LYS A 217 -18.39 -15.16 4.74
CA LYS A 217 -18.16 -13.83 4.14
C LYS A 217 -17.31 -12.97 5.07
N PHE A 218 -16.19 -12.46 4.56
CA PHE A 218 -15.32 -11.52 5.27
C PHE A 218 -15.07 -10.30 4.37
N GLY A 219 -16.00 -9.35 4.43
CA GLY A 219 -16.06 -8.23 3.52
C GLY A 219 -16.51 -8.60 2.10
N PHE A 220 -16.78 -7.59 1.28
CA PHE A 220 -17.21 -7.80 -0.11
C PHE A 220 -16.07 -7.73 -1.12
N MET A 221 -14.96 -7.09 -0.76
CA MET A 221 -13.76 -6.94 -1.59
C MET A 221 -12.52 -7.05 -0.72
N TRP A 222 -11.47 -7.72 -1.21
CA TRP A 222 -10.13 -7.64 -0.63
C TRP A 222 -9.24 -6.86 -1.57
N GLU A 223 -8.77 -5.70 -1.15
CA GLU A 223 -7.80 -4.89 -1.90
C GLU A 223 -6.38 -5.15 -1.40
N CYS A 224 -5.40 -4.78 -2.23
CA CYS A 224 -3.97 -4.80 -1.93
C CYS A 224 -3.50 -6.10 -1.26
N PRO A 225 -3.80 -7.30 -1.83
CA PRO A 225 -3.32 -8.54 -1.26
C PRO A 225 -1.80 -8.58 -1.33
N ASP A 226 -1.17 -9.04 -0.25
CA ASP A 226 0.27 -9.22 -0.20
C ASP A 226 0.59 -10.58 0.46
N LEU A 227 0.99 -11.54 -0.37
CA LEU A 227 1.38 -12.88 0.09
C LEU A 227 2.91 -12.93 0.26
N PHE A 228 3.37 -13.19 1.47
CA PHE A 228 4.80 -13.23 1.78
C PHE A 228 5.15 -14.21 2.88
N LYS A 229 6.44 -14.53 3.00
CA LYS A 229 6.97 -15.38 4.06
C LYS A 229 7.65 -14.55 5.15
N LEU A 230 7.37 -14.88 6.42
CA LEU A 230 8.13 -14.43 7.59
C LEU A 230 8.74 -15.68 8.25
N GLY A 231 10.00 -15.93 7.97
CA GLY A 231 10.62 -17.22 8.30
C GLY A 231 9.89 -18.35 7.58
N ASN A 232 9.35 -19.29 8.34
CA ASN A 232 8.60 -20.43 7.78
C ASN A 232 7.08 -20.19 7.71
N GLN A 233 6.58 -19.05 8.19
CA GLN A 233 5.15 -18.73 8.18
C GLN A 233 4.77 -17.96 6.92
N LEU A 234 3.78 -18.47 6.21
CA LEU A 234 3.15 -17.74 5.11
C LEU A 234 2.09 -16.78 5.68
N VAL A 235 2.10 -15.55 5.22
CA VAL A 235 1.22 -14.47 5.66
C VAL A 235 0.54 -13.89 4.43
N LEU A 236 -0.77 -13.68 4.51
CA LEU A 236 -1.53 -12.91 3.53
C LEU A 236 -2.04 -11.63 4.18
N SER A 237 -1.49 -10.50 3.78
CA SER A 237 -2.07 -9.19 4.06
C SER A 237 -3.19 -8.88 3.08
N VAL A 238 -4.27 -8.29 3.54
CA VAL A 238 -5.37 -7.78 2.71
C VAL A 238 -5.96 -6.51 3.33
N SER A 239 -6.58 -5.69 2.49
CA SER A 239 -7.37 -4.53 2.90
C SER A 239 -8.86 -4.79 2.59
N PRO A 240 -9.59 -5.46 3.51
CA PRO A 240 -10.98 -5.84 3.29
C PRO A 240 -11.93 -4.67 3.42
N GLN A 241 -12.90 -4.60 2.50
CA GLN A 241 -13.99 -3.63 2.51
C GLN A 241 -15.30 -4.27 3.00
N GLY A 242 -16.07 -3.52 3.79
CA GLY A 242 -17.40 -3.91 4.22
C GLY A 242 -17.45 -4.87 5.41
N LEU A 243 -16.47 -4.77 6.32
CA LEU A 243 -16.58 -5.40 7.63
C LEU A 243 -17.43 -4.56 8.56
N GLU A 244 -18.25 -5.22 9.38
CA GLU A 244 -19.03 -4.56 10.43
C GLU A 244 -18.13 -4.21 11.62
N LYS A 245 -18.35 -3.04 12.21
CA LYS A 245 -17.63 -2.59 13.41
C LYS A 245 -17.96 -3.50 14.60
N GLU A 246 -16.91 -3.90 15.31
CA GLU A 246 -17.00 -4.58 16.62
C GLU A 246 -16.59 -3.60 17.72
N GLU A 247 -16.75 -3.99 19.02
CA GLU A 247 -16.49 -3.11 20.16
C GLU A 247 -15.13 -2.38 20.12
N ALA A 248 -14.04 -3.09 19.77
CA ALA A 248 -12.69 -2.52 19.70
C ALA A 248 -11.97 -2.89 18.40
N ARG A 249 -12.65 -3.44 17.40
CA ARG A 249 -12.09 -3.86 16.12
C ARG A 249 -12.87 -3.25 14.97
N TYR A 250 -12.22 -3.15 13.82
CA TYR A 250 -12.85 -2.71 12.58
C TYR A 250 -13.47 -1.32 12.69
N GLN A 251 -12.78 -0.40 13.38
CA GLN A 251 -13.30 0.94 13.65
C GLN A 251 -13.18 1.90 12.47
N ASN A 252 -12.24 1.66 11.55
CA ASN A 252 -12.16 2.40 10.30
C ASN A 252 -13.33 2.03 9.35
N VAL A 253 -13.55 2.82 8.32
CA VAL A 253 -14.55 2.51 7.27
C VAL A 253 -14.18 1.20 6.55
N PHE A 254 -12.90 1.04 6.23
CA PHE A 254 -12.31 -0.19 5.70
C PHE A 254 -11.07 -0.54 6.52
N GLN A 255 -10.67 -1.79 6.48
CA GLN A 255 -9.63 -2.31 7.37
C GLN A 255 -8.37 -2.70 6.58
N SER A 256 -7.26 -2.84 7.29
CA SER A 256 -6.04 -3.50 6.79
C SER A 256 -5.47 -4.42 7.85
N GLY A 257 -5.16 -5.63 7.46
CA GLY A 257 -4.63 -6.61 8.38
C GLY A 257 -4.12 -7.84 7.66
N TYR A 258 -3.96 -8.92 8.38
CA TYR A 258 -3.37 -10.13 7.84
C TYR A 258 -4.05 -11.41 8.35
N PHE A 259 -3.92 -12.44 7.54
CA PHE A 259 -4.15 -13.82 7.92
C PHE A 259 -2.81 -14.56 8.00
N LEU A 260 -2.64 -15.41 8.98
CA LEU A 260 -1.67 -16.50 8.88
C LEU A 260 -2.24 -17.57 7.95
N VAL A 261 -1.43 -18.06 7.04
CA VAL A 261 -1.84 -18.97 5.98
C VAL A 261 -1.13 -20.31 6.16
N ASP A 262 -1.88 -21.38 6.10
CA ASP A 262 -1.37 -22.74 5.97
C ASP A 262 -1.54 -23.18 4.50
N GLU A 263 -0.43 -23.54 3.84
CA GLU A 263 -0.44 -24.03 2.46
C GLU A 263 -0.17 -25.54 2.46
N ASN A 264 -1.02 -26.28 1.76
CA ASN A 264 -0.90 -27.72 1.63
C ASN A 264 -1.22 -28.15 0.19
N HIS A 265 -0.18 -28.49 -0.58
CA HIS A 265 -0.31 -28.95 -1.97
C HIS A 265 -1.08 -28.01 -2.90
N GLY A 266 -0.97 -26.69 -2.69
CA GLY A 266 -1.66 -25.67 -3.49
C GLY A 266 -3.01 -25.25 -2.94
N ASP A 267 -3.47 -25.86 -1.87
CA ASP A 267 -4.63 -25.41 -1.10
C ASP A 267 -4.18 -24.46 0.01
N TYR A 268 -4.88 -23.34 0.17
CA TYR A 268 -4.58 -22.32 1.16
C TYR A 268 -5.71 -22.22 2.18
N THR A 269 -5.36 -22.33 3.46
CA THR A 269 -6.30 -22.15 4.57
C THR A 269 -5.86 -20.94 5.39
N VAL A 270 -6.76 -20.01 5.62
CA VAL A 270 -6.50 -18.82 6.43
C VAL A 270 -6.96 -19.03 7.87
N ARG A 271 -6.16 -18.52 8.82
CA ARG A 271 -6.52 -18.46 10.23
C ARG A 271 -7.34 -17.19 10.51
N LYS A 272 -7.47 -16.81 11.78
CA LYS A 272 -8.16 -15.57 12.18
C LYS A 272 -7.46 -14.34 11.60
N PHE A 273 -8.24 -13.35 11.17
CA PHE A 273 -7.75 -12.06 10.74
C PHE A 273 -7.31 -11.21 11.94
N GLU A 274 -6.15 -10.57 11.82
CA GLU A 274 -5.64 -9.63 12.79
C GLU A 274 -5.33 -8.30 12.09
N GLU A 275 -5.78 -7.18 12.67
CA GLU A 275 -5.50 -5.84 12.15
C GLU A 275 -4.03 -5.48 12.38
N PHE A 276 -3.41 -4.79 11.41
CA PHE A 276 -2.05 -4.26 11.59
C PHE A 276 -2.01 -3.03 12.48
N ASP A 277 -3.08 -2.25 12.49
CA ASP A 277 -3.14 -1.00 13.23
C ASP A 277 -4.56 -0.77 13.74
N TYR A 278 -4.69 -0.24 14.95
CA TYR A 278 -5.96 0.10 15.57
C TYR A 278 -6.23 1.61 15.55
N GLY A 279 -5.35 2.39 14.94
CA GLY A 279 -5.51 3.82 14.72
C GLY A 279 -6.44 4.15 13.56
N PHE A 280 -6.78 5.42 13.41
CA PHE A 280 -7.55 5.91 12.28
C PHE A 280 -6.65 6.09 11.07
N ASP A 281 -7.26 5.89 9.87
CA ASP A 281 -6.66 6.14 8.57
C ASP A 281 -5.39 5.30 8.33
N PHE A 282 -5.57 4.00 8.35
CA PHE A 282 -4.53 3.03 8.01
C PHE A 282 -5.08 2.04 6.98
N TYR A 283 -4.55 2.08 5.74
CA TYR A 283 -5.08 1.27 4.63
C TYR A 283 -4.00 0.88 3.61
N ALA A 284 -4.34 -0.02 2.69
CA ALA A 284 -3.55 -0.40 1.51
C ALA A 284 -2.10 -0.81 1.83
N VAL A 285 -1.93 -1.69 2.80
CA VAL A 285 -0.62 -2.20 3.23
C VAL A 285 0.11 -2.87 2.08
N GLN A 286 1.37 -2.50 1.89
CA GLN A 286 2.32 -3.18 1.01
C GLN A 286 3.58 -3.53 1.78
N THR A 287 4.16 -4.71 1.48
CA THR A 287 5.44 -5.11 2.03
C THR A 287 6.44 -5.44 0.92
N PHE A 288 7.72 -5.37 1.24
CA PHE A 288 8.79 -5.91 0.40
C PHE A 288 9.92 -6.45 1.27
N GLU A 289 10.78 -7.28 0.68
CA GLU A 289 11.99 -7.75 1.32
C GLU A 289 13.16 -6.91 0.80
N ASP A 290 13.90 -6.28 1.72
CA ASP A 290 15.10 -5.54 1.36
C ASP A 290 16.29 -6.48 1.09
N GLU A 291 17.39 -5.94 0.53
CA GLU A 291 18.59 -6.71 0.22
C GLU A 291 19.27 -7.33 1.47
N SER A 292 18.89 -6.88 2.66
CA SER A 292 19.34 -7.49 3.95
C SER A 292 18.42 -8.59 4.47
N GLY A 293 17.31 -8.87 3.81
CA GLY A 293 16.33 -9.90 4.17
C GLY A 293 15.31 -9.44 5.22
N ARG A 294 15.18 -8.13 5.48
CA ARG A 294 14.11 -7.60 6.34
C ARG A 294 12.82 -7.46 5.52
N ARG A 295 11.69 -7.83 6.12
CA ARG A 295 10.37 -7.54 5.57
C ARG A 295 9.90 -6.19 6.08
N ILE A 296 9.77 -5.23 5.18
CA ILE A 296 9.39 -3.85 5.49
C ILE A 296 7.96 -3.62 5.01
N LEU A 297 7.14 -3.03 5.89
CA LEU A 297 5.75 -2.65 5.65
C LEU A 297 5.64 -1.13 5.53
N ILE A 298 4.89 -0.67 4.55
CA ILE A 298 4.42 0.71 4.43
C ILE A 298 2.92 0.66 4.14
N ALA A 299 2.14 1.59 4.68
CA ALA A 299 0.71 1.73 4.45
C ALA A 299 0.34 3.18 4.14
N TRP A 300 -0.84 3.37 3.63
CA TRP A 300 -1.43 4.70 3.41
C TRP A 300 -2.09 5.20 4.69
N MET A 301 -1.75 6.41 5.12
CA MET A 301 -2.44 7.17 6.16
C MET A 301 -3.60 7.94 5.51
N GLY A 302 -4.66 7.24 5.21
CA GLY A 302 -5.86 7.68 4.54
C GLY A 302 -6.81 6.50 4.30
N LEU A 303 -7.99 6.75 3.73
CA LEU A 303 -9.00 5.74 3.40
C LEU A 303 -9.68 6.09 2.07
N PRO A 304 -10.19 5.09 1.32
CA PRO A 304 -10.76 5.31 -0.01
C PRO A 304 -12.23 5.81 0.03
N MET A 305 -12.54 6.80 0.86
CA MET A 305 -13.88 7.40 0.99
C MET A 305 -13.81 8.91 0.80
N GLU A 306 -14.44 9.41 -0.25
CA GLU A 306 -14.43 10.84 -0.58
C GLU A 306 -15.29 11.71 0.36
N SER A 307 -16.42 11.17 0.84
CA SER A 307 -17.43 11.98 1.53
C SER A 307 -17.01 12.46 2.92
N GLU A 308 -16.14 11.72 3.60
CA GLU A 308 -15.70 12.05 4.96
C GLU A 308 -14.45 12.95 4.99
N TYR A 309 -13.74 13.07 3.85
CA TYR A 309 -12.48 13.82 3.75
C TYR A 309 -12.56 15.16 3.02
N GLN A 310 -13.75 15.60 2.61
CA GLN A 310 -13.91 16.88 1.91
C GLN A 310 -13.44 18.09 2.75
N GLU A 311 -13.37 17.91 4.06
CA GLU A 311 -12.98 18.95 5.01
C GLU A 311 -11.54 18.83 5.54
N ASP A 312 -10.71 17.97 4.98
CA ASP A 312 -9.31 17.87 5.40
C ASP A 312 -8.64 19.25 5.32
N PRO A 313 -8.01 19.71 6.41
CA PRO A 313 -7.44 21.05 6.47
C PRO A 313 -6.29 21.29 5.48
N THR A 314 -5.71 20.20 4.95
CA THR A 314 -4.59 20.25 4.00
C THR A 314 -5.04 20.47 2.56
N VAL A 315 -6.31 20.22 2.22
CA VAL A 315 -6.87 20.37 0.87
C VAL A 315 -6.75 21.82 0.38
N LYS A 316 -6.98 22.81 1.24
CA LYS A 316 -6.81 24.22 0.90
C LYS A 316 -5.37 24.60 0.56
N TYR A 317 -4.39 23.77 0.94
CA TYR A 317 -2.97 23.89 0.57
C TYR A 317 -2.60 22.97 -0.58
N ASN A 318 -3.59 22.33 -1.21
CA ASN A 318 -3.43 21.45 -2.37
C ASN A 318 -2.53 20.24 -2.12
N TRP A 319 -2.67 19.59 -0.97
CA TRP A 319 -2.09 18.28 -0.73
C TRP A 319 -2.97 17.44 0.21
N ARG A 320 -2.86 16.13 0.11
CA ARG A 320 -3.63 15.21 0.96
C ARG A 320 -2.88 13.91 1.16
N HIS A 321 -2.94 13.43 2.39
CA HIS A 321 -2.45 12.14 2.87
C HIS A 321 -0.92 12.01 2.96
N ALA A 322 -0.53 10.92 3.61
CA ALA A 322 0.85 10.54 3.83
C ALA A 322 0.98 9.01 3.81
N LEU A 323 2.20 8.52 3.73
CA LEU A 323 2.53 7.13 4.01
C LEU A 323 2.95 6.99 5.48
N THR A 324 2.70 5.81 6.07
CA THR A 324 3.17 5.50 7.43
C THR A 324 4.69 5.50 7.49
N MET A 325 5.24 5.66 8.68
CA MET A 325 6.63 5.28 8.91
C MET A 325 6.83 3.80 8.53
N PRO A 326 7.91 3.47 7.79
CA PRO A 326 8.25 2.09 7.50
C PRO A 326 8.44 1.26 8.78
N ARG A 327 7.87 0.05 8.77
CA ARG A 327 7.90 -0.89 9.91
C ARG A 327 8.55 -2.20 9.48
N GLU A 328 9.45 -2.73 10.27
CA GLU A 328 9.96 -4.08 10.08
C GLU A 328 8.98 -5.10 10.67
N LEU A 329 8.65 -6.13 9.90
CA LEU A 329 7.81 -7.23 10.33
C LEU A 329 8.65 -8.42 10.78
N VAL A 330 8.29 -9.02 11.91
CA VAL A 330 8.89 -10.25 12.41
C VAL A 330 7.81 -11.22 12.88
N PHE A 331 7.97 -12.51 12.60
CA PHE A 331 7.08 -13.55 13.12
C PHE A 331 7.68 -14.16 14.38
N ARG A 332 6.96 -14.10 15.48
CA ARG A 332 7.38 -14.66 16.76
C ARG A 332 6.17 -15.09 17.58
N ASN A 333 6.28 -16.23 18.25
CA ASN A 333 5.25 -16.76 19.16
C ASN A 333 3.85 -16.86 18.50
N GLY A 334 3.80 -17.22 17.21
CA GLY A 334 2.54 -17.39 16.48
C GLY A 334 1.85 -16.10 16.02
N ALA A 335 2.52 -14.94 16.09
CA ALA A 335 1.98 -13.66 15.68
C ALA A 335 3.00 -12.83 14.88
N VAL A 336 2.50 -11.90 14.09
CA VAL A 336 3.30 -10.88 13.40
C VAL A 336 3.49 -9.71 14.34
N TYR A 337 4.75 -9.36 14.58
CA TYR A 337 5.14 -8.15 15.33
C TYR A 337 5.66 -7.10 14.36
N GLN A 338 5.42 -5.86 14.71
CA GLN A 338 5.87 -4.68 13.97
C GLN A 338 6.79 -3.86 14.86
N ARG A 339 7.84 -3.32 14.29
CA ARG A 339 8.71 -2.37 14.96
C ARG A 339 9.16 -1.28 13.99
N PRO A 340 9.35 -0.02 14.44
CA PRO A 340 9.98 1.00 13.62
C PRO A 340 11.35 0.51 13.13
N LEU A 341 11.76 0.95 11.94
CA LEU A 341 13.11 0.64 11.45
C LEU A 341 14.15 1.24 12.40
N LYS A 342 15.22 0.49 12.66
CA LYS A 342 16.33 0.94 13.56
C LYS A 342 17.00 2.24 13.08
N GLU A 343 16.93 2.54 11.79
CA GLU A 343 17.44 3.75 11.19
C GLU A 343 16.86 5.01 11.84
N PHE A 344 15.62 4.96 12.31
CA PHE A 344 14.94 6.08 12.99
C PHE A 344 15.54 6.43 14.34
N GLU A 345 16.33 5.54 14.95
CA GLU A 345 17.07 5.86 16.19
C GLU A 345 18.02 7.06 16.01
N LYS A 346 18.49 7.31 14.79
CA LYS A 346 19.31 8.47 14.44
C LYS A 346 18.57 9.81 14.56
N LEU A 347 17.23 9.77 14.59
CA LEU A 347 16.39 10.96 14.78
C LEU A 347 16.26 11.35 16.25
N ARG A 348 16.60 10.44 17.18
CA ARG A 348 16.49 10.68 18.63
C ARG A 348 17.37 11.84 19.07
N LYS A 349 16.79 12.78 19.81
CA LYS A 349 17.45 13.94 20.44
C LYS A 349 16.83 14.17 21.80
N ASN A 350 17.58 14.82 22.69
CA ASN A 350 17.06 15.32 23.96
C ASN A 350 16.41 14.23 24.83
N GLU A 351 17.11 13.11 25.05
CA GLU A 351 16.59 12.03 25.89
C GLU A 351 16.32 12.55 27.32
N PHE A 352 15.14 12.21 27.82
CA PHE A 352 14.72 12.47 29.18
C PHE A 352 14.22 11.16 29.82
N GLN A 353 14.67 10.86 31.04
CA GLN A 353 14.24 9.70 31.81
C GLN A 353 13.64 10.13 33.13
N SER A 354 12.53 9.53 33.53
CA SER A 354 11.87 9.78 34.80
C SER A 354 11.19 8.52 35.32
N GLN A 355 11.10 8.40 36.62
CA GLN A 355 10.21 7.44 37.26
C GLN A 355 8.81 8.06 37.35
N ILE A 356 7.81 7.31 36.88
CA ILE A 356 6.40 7.70 36.97
C ILE A 356 5.89 7.25 38.34
N SER A 357 5.35 8.19 39.14
CA SER A 357 4.58 7.89 40.33
C SER A 357 3.06 7.95 40.01
N GLU A 358 2.30 8.74 40.71
CA GLU A 358 0.84 8.83 40.50
C GLU A 358 0.48 9.66 39.28
N PHE A 359 1.20 10.74 39.04
CA PHE A 359 1.00 11.61 37.87
C PHE A 359 2.34 12.22 37.45
N THR A 360 2.62 12.20 36.14
CA THR A 360 3.82 12.84 35.59
C THR A 360 3.43 13.50 34.26
N GLN A 361 3.79 14.76 34.07
CA GLN A 361 3.55 15.54 32.88
C GLN A 361 4.88 16.00 32.28
N TRP A 362 5.03 15.83 30.97
CA TRP A 362 6.13 16.37 30.18
C TRP A 362 5.57 17.30 29.11
N GLN A 363 6.34 18.29 28.73
CA GLN A 363 6.07 19.14 27.60
C GLN A 363 7.24 19.05 26.62
N THR A 364 6.94 18.76 25.39
CA THR A 364 7.90 18.74 24.28
C THR A 364 7.91 20.11 23.58
N GLU A 365 9.05 20.46 22.98
CA GLU A 365 9.19 21.70 22.21
C GLU A 365 8.42 21.65 20.87
N ASN A 366 8.14 20.44 20.40
CA ASN A 366 7.40 20.18 19.17
C ASN A 366 6.61 18.87 19.29
N CYS A 367 5.82 18.54 18.29
CA CYS A 367 4.99 17.33 18.26
C CYS A 367 5.76 16.06 17.83
N CYS A 368 7.09 16.09 17.76
CA CYS A 368 7.91 14.94 17.34
C CYS A 368 8.58 14.34 18.58
N PHE A 369 8.11 13.20 19.05
CA PHE A 369 8.67 12.53 20.22
C PHE A 369 8.53 11.00 20.10
N GLU A 370 9.36 10.30 20.86
CA GLU A 370 9.26 8.85 21.11
C GLU A 370 9.10 8.64 22.61
N ILE A 371 8.13 7.82 22.98
CA ILE A 371 7.91 7.44 24.39
C ILE A 371 8.21 5.96 24.55
N ASN A 372 9.04 5.63 25.53
CA ASN A 372 9.29 4.26 25.97
C ASN A 372 8.90 4.13 27.44
N VAL A 373 7.89 3.33 27.74
CA VAL A 373 7.37 3.14 29.11
C VAL A 373 7.56 1.69 29.54
N THR A 374 8.21 1.49 30.67
CA THR A 374 8.39 0.16 31.28
C THR A 374 7.55 0.06 32.55
N PHE A 375 6.67 -0.91 32.61
CA PHE A 375 5.83 -1.20 33.77
C PHE A 375 6.43 -2.34 34.59
N SER A 376 6.62 -2.10 35.87
CA SER A 376 7.09 -3.13 36.81
C SER A 376 5.98 -4.07 37.28
N ASN A 377 4.72 -3.63 37.21
CA ASN A 377 3.53 -4.43 37.53
C ASN A 377 2.49 -4.36 36.40
N PRO A 378 2.40 -5.38 35.52
CA PRO A 378 1.47 -5.38 34.38
C PRO A 378 -0.02 -5.52 34.77
N ALA A 379 -0.32 -5.78 36.05
CA ALA A 379 -1.72 -5.85 36.53
C ALA A 379 -2.34 -4.48 36.84
N GLU A 380 -1.53 -3.42 36.93
CA GLU A 380 -2.01 -2.06 37.14
C GLU A 380 -2.51 -1.45 35.82
N LYS A 381 -3.57 -0.65 35.87
CA LYS A 381 -4.10 0.11 34.74
C LYS A 381 -3.37 1.45 34.66
N PHE A 382 -2.87 1.75 33.47
CA PHE A 382 -2.24 3.01 33.15
C PHE A 382 -3.05 3.76 32.10
N PHE A 383 -3.09 5.07 32.24
CA PHE A 383 -3.67 5.97 31.24
C PHE A 383 -2.59 6.98 30.87
N TYR A 384 -2.40 7.20 29.59
CA TYR A 384 -1.60 8.33 29.10
C TYR A 384 -2.44 9.19 28.16
N PHE A 385 -2.18 10.47 28.15
CA PHE A 385 -2.81 11.45 27.29
C PHE A 385 -1.71 12.17 26.52
N VAL A 386 -1.90 12.32 25.20
CA VAL A 386 -0.97 12.99 24.29
C VAL A 386 -1.59 14.28 23.82
#